data_25927b742cd57433374e682188860818
#
_entry.id   25927b742cd57433374e682188860818
#
_cell.length_a   1.000
_cell.length_b   1.000
_cell.length_c   1.000
_cell.angle_alpha   90.00
_cell.angle_beta   90.00
_cell.angle_gamma   90.00
#
_symmetry.space_group_name_H-M   'P 1'
#
loop_
_entity.id
_entity.type
_entity.pdbx_description
1 polymer ?
#
loop_
_entity_poly.entity_id
_entity_poly.type
_entity_poly.pdbx_seq_one_letter_code
_entity_poly.pdbx_strand_id
1 'polypeptide(L)'
;MKKAHIISHTHWDREWYLPYEKHHMLYIEMMDTLIDTMEKDQEYKCFHLDGQTIMLEDYLQVRPENRARLQKLIEDGRIAIGPWYVLQDEFLTSSESNVRNLQMGYKLAQEFGGKWTKIGYFPDSFGNMGQAPQLLKKAGIDTAVFGRGVKPTGFNNQTTEAYESTYSEMNWQSADGSAVLGILFANWYNNGVEVPVEEEKSKEYWDKKLADAVRYASTDQLLFMNGCDHQPVQTDLSSAIRTANALYPDVEFVHSNFTDYVEQVKKELPDDLNTITGELLSLIHI
;
A
#
# COMPACT_ATOMS: atom_id res chain seq x y z
N MET A 1 11.65 -20.95 -2.04
CA MET A 1 12.58 -19.83 -1.70
C MET A 1 11.70 -18.60 -1.44
N LYS A 2 11.84 -18.02 -0.27
CA LYS A 2 11.02 -16.84 0.10
C LYS A 2 11.37 -15.64 -0.77
N LYS A 3 10.36 -14.82 -1.07
CA LYS A 3 10.54 -13.58 -1.81
C LYS A 3 10.05 -12.40 -0.97
N ALA A 4 10.94 -11.47 -0.72
CA ALA A 4 10.68 -10.23 0.03
C ALA A 4 10.35 -9.11 -0.96
N HIS A 5 9.06 -8.78 -1.08
CA HIS A 5 8.58 -7.67 -1.90
C HIS A 5 8.67 -6.37 -1.11
N ILE A 6 9.61 -5.50 -1.47
CA ILE A 6 9.76 -4.19 -0.89
C ILE A 6 8.98 -3.22 -1.78
N ILE A 7 7.92 -2.62 -1.24
CA ILE A 7 7.06 -1.67 -1.94
C ILE A 7 7.29 -0.28 -1.36
N SER A 8 7.95 0.59 -2.13
CA SER A 8 8.11 1.99 -1.76
C SER A 8 6.77 2.71 -1.86
N HIS A 9 6.45 3.48 -0.82
CA HIS A 9 5.21 4.23 -0.75
C HIS A 9 5.34 5.43 0.19
N THR A 10 4.31 6.22 0.26
CA THR A 10 4.04 7.16 1.35
C THR A 10 2.63 6.90 1.89
N HIS A 11 2.33 7.30 3.12
CA HIS A 11 0.98 7.63 3.56
C HIS A 11 0.91 9.14 3.74
N TRP A 12 -0.05 9.80 3.09
CA TRP A 12 -0.07 11.25 3.04
C TRP A 12 -1.44 11.83 3.42
N ASP A 13 -1.56 12.19 4.68
CA ASP A 13 -2.65 13.04 5.11
C ASP A 13 -2.43 14.44 4.55
N ARG A 14 -3.41 14.97 3.83
CA ARG A 14 -3.31 16.30 3.24
C ARG A 14 -3.37 17.40 4.31
N GLU A 15 -3.94 17.08 5.46
CA GLU A 15 -3.98 17.91 6.67
C GLU A 15 -4.07 16.98 7.89
N TRP A 16 -3.20 17.15 8.89
CA TRP A 16 -3.19 16.39 10.14
C TRP A 16 -2.59 17.21 11.28
N TYR A 17 -1.36 16.91 11.72
CA TYR A 17 -0.64 17.69 12.75
C TYR A 17 -0.04 19.01 12.23
N LEU A 18 0.00 19.20 10.93
CA LEU A 18 0.31 20.46 10.26
C LEU A 18 -0.88 20.87 9.39
N PRO A 19 -1.12 22.18 9.18
CA PRO A 19 -2.14 22.64 8.25
C PRO A 19 -1.77 22.27 6.81
N TYR A 20 -2.79 22.20 5.95
CA TYR A 20 -2.70 21.78 4.56
C TYR A 20 -1.48 22.36 3.81
N GLU A 21 -1.28 23.67 3.85
CA GLU A 21 -0.20 24.32 3.11
C GLU A 21 1.21 23.82 3.52
N LYS A 22 1.40 23.50 4.79
CA LYS A 22 2.69 22.98 5.27
C LYS A 22 2.89 21.52 4.83
N HIS A 23 1.86 20.67 4.94
CA HIS A 23 1.91 19.32 4.41
C HIS A 23 2.12 19.32 2.89
N HIS A 24 1.44 20.22 2.19
CA HIS A 24 1.57 20.39 0.73
C HIS A 24 3.01 20.75 0.32
N MET A 25 3.66 21.68 1.04
CA MET A 25 5.08 22.00 0.77
C MET A 25 6.00 20.79 0.93
N LEU A 26 5.86 20.04 2.02
CA LEU A 26 6.66 18.81 2.24
C LEU A 26 6.38 17.75 1.16
N TYR A 27 5.11 17.65 0.73
CA TYR A 27 4.73 16.76 -0.36
C TYR A 27 5.40 17.13 -1.69
N ILE A 28 5.44 18.42 -2.04
CA ILE A 28 6.13 18.88 -3.24
C ILE A 28 7.61 18.50 -3.21
N GLU A 29 8.30 18.71 -2.09
CA GLU A 29 9.71 18.32 -1.92
C GLU A 29 9.92 16.81 -2.05
N MET A 30 9.01 16.01 -1.48
CA MET A 30 9.04 14.56 -1.61
C MET A 30 8.88 14.14 -3.08
N MET A 31 7.92 14.72 -3.81
CA MET A 31 7.66 14.40 -5.21
C MET A 31 8.80 14.84 -6.14
N ASP A 32 9.39 16.03 -5.92
CA ASP A 32 10.57 16.47 -6.66
C ASP A 32 11.73 15.47 -6.46
N THR A 33 11.96 15.03 -5.23
CA THR A 33 12.97 14.01 -4.89
C THR A 33 12.66 12.65 -5.53
N LEU A 34 11.39 12.22 -5.51
CA LEU A 34 10.96 10.95 -6.10
C LEU A 34 11.22 10.91 -7.61
N ILE A 35 10.76 11.92 -8.33
CA ILE A 35 10.90 12.01 -9.79
C ILE A 35 12.39 12.02 -10.16
N ASP A 36 13.19 12.83 -9.48
CA ASP A 36 14.64 12.91 -9.69
C ASP A 36 15.35 11.59 -9.40
N THR A 37 14.97 10.89 -8.34
CA THR A 37 15.51 9.58 -7.97
C THR A 37 15.20 8.55 -9.04
N MET A 38 13.94 8.49 -9.48
CA MET A 38 13.53 7.52 -10.51
C MET A 38 14.20 7.77 -11.87
N GLU A 39 14.45 9.01 -12.25
CA GLU A 39 15.15 9.32 -13.49
C GLU A 39 16.63 8.94 -13.43
N LYS A 40 17.27 9.09 -12.28
CA LYS A 40 18.69 8.80 -12.07
C LYS A 40 18.97 7.32 -11.79
N ASP A 41 18.07 6.65 -11.08
CA ASP A 41 18.22 5.26 -10.67
C ASP A 41 17.17 4.35 -11.36
N GLN A 42 17.63 3.54 -12.32
CA GLN A 42 16.78 2.60 -13.04
C GLN A 42 16.48 1.32 -12.23
N GLU A 43 17.18 1.08 -11.13
CA GLU A 43 16.90 -0.01 -10.20
C GLU A 43 15.80 0.37 -9.20
N TYR A 44 15.53 1.66 -9.00
CA TYR A 44 14.38 2.15 -8.25
C TYR A 44 13.09 1.92 -9.07
N LYS A 45 12.46 0.75 -8.91
CA LYS A 45 11.47 0.23 -9.89
C LYS A 45 10.11 0.90 -9.81
N CYS A 46 9.54 1.03 -8.62
CA CYS A 46 8.18 1.51 -8.46
C CYS A 46 8.00 2.31 -7.16
N PHE A 47 7.03 3.22 -7.17
CA PHE A 47 6.54 3.91 -5.97
C PHE A 47 5.01 3.91 -5.98
N HIS A 48 4.41 3.47 -4.89
CA HIS A 48 2.96 3.49 -4.69
C HIS A 48 2.55 4.83 -4.09
N LEU A 49 1.82 5.64 -4.86
CA LEU A 49 1.42 6.99 -4.47
C LEU A 49 0.15 6.94 -3.61
N ASP A 50 0.25 6.34 -2.43
CA ASP A 50 -0.77 6.27 -1.35
C ASP A 50 -2.19 5.88 -1.78
N GLY A 51 -2.36 5.27 -2.97
CA GLY A 51 -3.69 4.95 -3.47
C GLY A 51 -4.57 6.16 -3.82
N GLN A 52 -4.03 7.37 -3.81
CA GLN A 52 -4.74 8.64 -4.02
C GLN A 52 -4.33 9.33 -5.31
N THR A 53 -5.27 9.64 -6.19
CA THR A 53 -4.96 10.37 -7.43
C THR A 53 -4.96 11.88 -7.28
N ILE A 54 -5.66 12.45 -6.27
CA ILE A 54 -5.64 13.89 -5.97
C ILE A 54 -4.22 14.43 -5.79
N MET A 55 -3.31 13.59 -5.32
CA MET A 55 -1.90 13.94 -5.13
C MET A 55 -1.22 14.39 -6.43
N LEU A 56 -1.70 13.94 -7.60
CA LEU A 56 -1.22 14.41 -8.90
C LEU A 56 -1.62 15.86 -9.15
N GLU A 57 -2.85 16.23 -8.79
CA GLU A 57 -3.35 17.60 -8.91
C GLU A 57 -2.63 18.51 -7.93
N ASP A 58 -2.47 18.10 -6.66
CA ASP A 58 -1.73 18.85 -5.64
C ASP A 58 -0.29 19.14 -6.09
N TYR A 59 0.40 18.14 -6.66
CA TYR A 59 1.76 18.35 -7.17
C TYR A 59 1.79 19.32 -8.35
N LEU A 60 0.94 19.11 -9.33
CA LEU A 60 0.94 19.92 -10.57
C LEU A 60 0.35 21.31 -10.39
N GLN A 61 -0.34 21.59 -9.29
CA GLN A 61 -0.71 22.95 -8.91
C GLN A 61 0.52 23.84 -8.69
N VAL A 62 1.61 23.26 -8.20
CA VAL A 62 2.87 23.97 -7.88
C VAL A 62 3.96 23.70 -8.91
N ARG A 63 3.97 22.54 -9.54
CA ARG A 63 4.97 22.09 -10.52
C ARG A 63 4.34 21.69 -11.87
N PRO A 64 3.58 22.59 -12.52
CA PRO A 64 2.91 22.25 -13.79
C PRO A 64 3.90 21.85 -14.90
N GLU A 65 5.13 22.35 -14.87
CA GLU A 65 6.22 22.02 -15.80
C GLU A 65 6.63 20.54 -15.74
N ASN A 66 6.41 19.86 -14.60
CA ASN A 66 6.77 18.46 -14.41
C ASN A 66 5.70 17.47 -14.90
N ARG A 67 4.58 17.96 -15.47
CA ARG A 67 3.49 17.07 -15.92
C ARG A 67 3.98 15.96 -16.86
N ALA A 68 4.80 16.28 -17.84
CA ALA A 68 5.28 15.28 -18.80
C ALA A 68 6.20 14.22 -18.17
N ARG A 69 7.04 14.63 -17.21
CA ARG A 69 7.92 13.72 -16.46
C ARG A 69 7.10 12.77 -15.61
N LEU A 70 6.15 13.32 -14.84
CA LEU A 70 5.25 12.56 -13.99
C LEU A 70 4.40 11.57 -14.79
N GLN A 71 3.77 12.03 -15.87
CA GLN A 71 2.96 11.20 -16.75
C GLN A 71 3.77 10.03 -17.33
N LYS A 72 4.99 10.30 -17.79
CA LYS A 72 5.86 9.23 -18.31
C LYS A 72 6.15 8.16 -17.25
N LEU A 73 6.46 8.54 -16.02
CA LEU A 73 6.71 7.59 -14.94
C LEU A 73 5.47 6.74 -14.61
N ILE A 74 4.26 7.32 -14.70
CA ILE A 74 3.00 6.61 -14.53
C ILE A 74 2.77 5.65 -15.71
N GLU A 75 2.93 6.09 -16.95
CA GLU A 75 2.79 5.26 -18.15
C GLU A 75 3.78 4.10 -18.18
N ASP A 76 5.01 4.32 -17.74
CA ASP A 76 6.05 3.29 -17.59
C ASP A 76 5.74 2.31 -16.42
N GLY A 77 4.74 2.60 -15.58
CA GLY A 77 4.37 1.81 -14.40
C GLY A 77 5.31 1.99 -13.22
N ARG A 78 6.14 3.04 -13.24
CA ARG A 78 7.09 3.35 -12.15
C ARG A 78 6.44 4.13 -11.01
N ILE A 79 5.37 4.87 -11.26
CA ILE A 79 4.50 5.45 -10.23
C ILE A 79 3.13 4.81 -10.35
N ALA A 80 2.72 4.06 -9.31
CA ALA A 80 1.43 3.44 -9.21
C ALA A 80 0.42 4.40 -8.55
N ILE A 81 -0.73 4.63 -9.19
CA ILE A 81 -1.75 5.60 -8.78
C ILE A 81 -3.13 4.97 -8.61
N GLY A 82 -3.96 5.54 -7.76
CA GLY A 82 -5.30 5.05 -7.44
C GLY A 82 -5.30 3.83 -6.52
N PRO A 83 -6.48 3.29 -6.18
CA PRO A 83 -7.74 3.42 -6.92
C PRO A 83 -8.57 4.66 -6.59
N TRP A 84 -8.35 5.29 -5.46
CA TRP A 84 -9.17 6.39 -4.96
C TRP A 84 -8.79 7.74 -5.56
N TYR A 85 -9.73 8.67 -5.54
CA TYR A 85 -9.41 10.08 -5.73
C TYR A 85 -8.68 10.62 -4.49
N VAL A 86 -9.25 10.36 -3.30
CA VAL A 86 -8.65 10.69 -2.00
C VAL A 86 -8.93 9.54 -1.02
N LEU A 87 -8.02 9.24 -0.11
CA LEU A 87 -8.29 8.28 0.97
C LEU A 87 -9.39 8.82 1.89
N GLN A 88 -10.28 7.92 2.28
CA GLN A 88 -11.43 8.23 3.12
C GLN A 88 -11.52 7.29 4.32
N ASP A 89 -12.14 7.77 5.39
CA ASP A 89 -12.74 6.92 6.40
C ASP A 89 -14.16 6.58 5.98
N GLU A 90 -14.39 5.35 5.50
CA GLU A 90 -15.62 4.95 4.82
C GLU A 90 -16.89 5.15 5.66
N PHE A 91 -16.78 5.00 6.99
CA PHE A 91 -17.90 5.21 7.91
C PHE A 91 -18.26 6.68 8.13
N LEU A 92 -17.35 7.61 7.86
CA LEU A 92 -17.56 9.05 8.04
C LEU A 92 -18.06 9.75 6.77
N THR A 93 -18.08 9.01 5.65
CA THR A 93 -18.54 9.52 4.36
C THR A 93 -19.83 8.85 3.92
N SER A 94 -20.60 9.49 3.04
CA SER A 94 -21.81 8.87 2.50
C SER A 94 -21.49 7.73 1.53
N SER A 95 -22.42 6.79 1.36
CA SER A 95 -22.28 5.68 0.40
C SER A 95 -22.01 6.19 -1.02
N GLU A 96 -22.70 7.25 -1.45
CA GLU A 96 -22.49 7.88 -2.75
C GLU A 96 -21.11 8.51 -2.88
N SER A 97 -20.58 9.10 -1.79
CA SER A 97 -19.21 9.66 -1.77
C SER A 97 -18.16 8.58 -2.04
N ASN A 98 -18.30 7.40 -1.45
CA ASN A 98 -17.38 6.27 -1.68
C ASN A 98 -17.39 5.81 -3.13
N VAL A 99 -18.58 5.75 -3.77
CA VAL A 99 -18.72 5.42 -5.20
C VAL A 99 -18.07 6.49 -6.07
N ARG A 100 -18.36 7.77 -5.80
CA ARG A 100 -17.80 8.90 -6.56
C ARG A 100 -16.30 9.02 -6.42
N ASN A 101 -15.79 8.80 -5.22
CA ASN A 101 -14.36 8.80 -4.94
C ASN A 101 -13.61 7.80 -5.85
N LEU A 102 -14.13 6.57 -5.96
CA LEU A 102 -13.56 5.55 -6.85
C LEU A 102 -13.67 5.95 -8.34
N GLN A 103 -14.82 6.51 -8.76
CA GLN A 103 -15.03 6.97 -10.13
C GLN A 103 -14.10 8.14 -10.50
N MET A 104 -13.89 9.09 -9.59
CA MET A 104 -12.98 10.22 -9.79
C MET A 104 -11.53 9.76 -9.87
N GLY A 105 -11.12 8.83 -8.98
CA GLY A 105 -9.80 8.22 -9.02
C GLY A 105 -9.52 7.53 -10.36
N TYR A 106 -10.47 6.74 -10.84
CA TYR A 106 -10.39 6.12 -12.17
C TYR A 106 -10.27 7.17 -13.29
N LYS A 107 -11.14 8.18 -13.29
CA LYS A 107 -11.15 9.24 -14.32
C LYS A 107 -9.81 9.96 -14.37
N LEU A 108 -9.26 10.38 -13.22
CA LEU A 108 -7.99 11.07 -13.18
C LEU A 108 -6.83 10.17 -13.63
N ALA A 109 -6.85 8.88 -13.25
CA ALA A 109 -5.85 7.93 -13.73
C ALA A 109 -5.87 7.78 -15.26
N GLN A 110 -7.05 7.82 -15.90
CA GLN A 110 -7.15 7.80 -17.37
C GLN A 110 -6.47 9.02 -18.02
N GLU A 111 -6.54 10.19 -17.38
CA GLU A 111 -5.89 11.42 -17.87
C GLU A 111 -4.36 11.34 -17.82
N PHE A 112 -3.81 10.44 -17.00
CA PHE A 112 -2.37 10.19 -16.84
C PHE A 112 -1.89 8.88 -17.47
N GLY A 113 -2.61 8.32 -18.45
CA GLY A 113 -2.16 7.16 -19.21
C GLY A 113 -2.94 5.87 -18.94
N GLY A 114 -4.01 5.93 -18.17
CA GLY A 114 -4.96 4.84 -17.99
C GLY A 114 -4.50 3.68 -17.09
N LYS A 115 -3.32 3.75 -16.49
CA LYS A 115 -2.82 2.75 -15.55
C LYS A 115 -3.36 3.02 -14.15
N TRP A 116 -4.50 2.44 -13.85
CA TRP A 116 -5.17 2.53 -12.57
C TRP A 116 -4.87 1.28 -11.73
N THR A 117 -4.37 1.47 -10.50
CA THR A 117 -4.07 0.36 -9.59
C THR A 117 -5.37 -0.33 -9.17
N LYS A 118 -5.49 -1.63 -9.49
CA LYS A 118 -6.68 -2.45 -9.15
C LYS A 118 -6.51 -3.15 -7.80
N ILE A 119 -6.19 -2.39 -6.79
CA ILE A 119 -6.06 -2.84 -5.39
C ILE A 119 -6.87 -1.87 -4.53
N GLY A 120 -7.87 -2.37 -3.80
CA GLY A 120 -8.54 -1.59 -2.76
C GLY A 120 -7.52 -1.26 -1.67
N TYR A 121 -7.19 0.01 -1.46
CA TYR A 121 -6.10 0.43 -0.60
C TYR A 121 -6.63 1.22 0.59
N PHE A 122 -6.44 0.68 1.79
CA PHE A 122 -6.96 1.22 3.05
C PHE A 122 -5.86 1.16 4.14
N PRO A 123 -4.76 1.92 3.99
CA PRO A 123 -3.59 1.73 4.85
C PRO A 123 -3.88 2.09 6.30
N ASP A 124 -4.57 3.20 6.53
CA ASP A 124 -4.86 3.75 7.87
C ASP A 124 -6.34 4.05 8.14
N SER A 125 -7.25 3.62 7.25
CA SER A 125 -8.69 3.83 7.44
C SER A 125 -9.16 3.27 8.78
N PHE A 126 -9.94 4.06 9.53
CA PHE A 126 -10.36 3.73 10.89
C PHE A 126 -11.59 2.80 10.90
N GLY A 127 -11.46 1.71 10.18
CA GLY A 127 -12.48 0.72 9.89
C GLY A 127 -12.94 0.80 8.44
N ASN A 128 -13.46 -0.32 7.93
CA ASN A 128 -13.92 -0.42 6.56
C ASN A 128 -15.35 -0.98 6.55
N MET A 129 -16.19 -0.43 5.70
CA MET A 129 -17.60 -0.83 5.60
C MET A 129 -17.73 -2.26 5.04
N GLY A 130 -18.69 -3.03 5.54
CA GLY A 130 -18.95 -4.40 5.10
C GLY A 130 -19.38 -4.50 3.63
N GLN A 131 -19.70 -3.39 2.98
CA GLN A 131 -20.02 -3.31 1.56
C GLN A 131 -18.79 -3.01 0.68
N ALA A 132 -17.62 -2.74 1.24
CA ALA A 132 -16.42 -2.45 0.46
C ALA A 132 -16.05 -3.57 -0.54
N PRO A 133 -16.06 -4.88 -0.20
CA PRO A 133 -15.81 -5.94 -1.17
C PRO A 133 -16.76 -5.91 -2.37
N GLN A 134 -18.06 -5.63 -2.16
CA GLN A 134 -19.03 -5.50 -3.25
C GLN A 134 -18.69 -4.31 -4.16
N LEU A 135 -18.38 -3.15 -3.58
CA LEU A 135 -18.00 -1.96 -4.33
C LEU A 135 -16.75 -2.21 -5.18
N LEU A 136 -15.72 -2.80 -4.59
CA LEU A 136 -14.48 -3.15 -5.27
C LEU A 136 -14.73 -4.14 -6.42
N LYS A 137 -15.51 -5.21 -6.19
CA LYS A 137 -15.86 -6.18 -7.23
C LYS A 137 -16.60 -5.54 -8.41
N LYS A 138 -17.52 -4.62 -8.14
CA LYS A 138 -18.24 -3.87 -9.20
C LYS A 138 -17.33 -2.96 -10.02
N ALA A 139 -16.22 -2.51 -9.43
CA ALA A 139 -15.17 -1.75 -10.12
C ALA A 139 -14.12 -2.65 -10.82
N GLY A 140 -14.26 -3.98 -10.76
CA GLY A 140 -13.29 -4.92 -11.33
C GLY A 140 -12.01 -5.05 -10.50
N ILE A 141 -12.09 -4.79 -9.20
CA ILE A 141 -11.02 -4.96 -8.20
C ILE A 141 -11.37 -6.20 -7.39
N ASP A 142 -10.43 -7.13 -7.27
CA ASP A 142 -10.61 -8.42 -6.58
C ASP A 142 -9.69 -8.62 -5.38
N THR A 143 -8.96 -7.58 -4.99
CA THR A 143 -8.02 -7.60 -3.86
C THR A 143 -8.10 -6.28 -3.11
N ALA A 144 -8.03 -6.35 -1.77
CA ALA A 144 -7.92 -5.20 -0.90
C ALA A 144 -6.74 -5.38 0.07
N VAL A 145 -6.01 -4.30 0.35
CA VAL A 145 -5.00 -4.24 1.41
C VAL A 145 -5.44 -3.23 2.45
N PHE A 146 -5.26 -3.55 3.72
CA PHE A 146 -5.75 -2.71 4.82
C PHE A 146 -4.90 -2.87 6.09
N GLY A 147 -4.88 -1.82 6.93
CA GLY A 147 -4.09 -1.80 8.16
C GLY A 147 -4.85 -2.20 9.42
N ARG A 148 -6.19 -2.11 9.41
CA ARG A 148 -6.99 -2.19 10.64
C ARG A 148 -8.15 -3.16 10.51
N GLY A 149 -8.64 -3.61 11.68
CA GLY A 149 -9.92 -4.30 11.83
C GLY A 149 -9.86 -5.83 11.85
N VAL A 150 -8.69 -6.44 11.74
CA VAL A 150 -8.50 -7.90 11.78
C VAL A 150 -7.27 -8.26 12.61
N LYS A 151 -7.31 -9.38 13.35
CA LYS A 151 -6.14 -10.12 13.85
C LYS A 151 -5.74 -11.20 12.80
N PRO A 152 -4.46 -11.64 12.71
CA PRO A 152 -3.34 -11.24 13.56
C PRO A 152 -2.85 -9.84 13.20
N THR A 153 -2.33 -9.10 14.19
CA THR A 153 -1.75 -7.78 13.95
C THR A 153 -0.75 -7.42 15.04
N GLY A 154 0.32 -6.72 14.69
CA GLY A 154 1.22 -6.05 15.62
C GLY A 154 0.58 -4.81 16.26
N PHE A 155 -0.50 -4.30 15.68
CA PHE A 155 -1.33 -3.22 16.20
C PHE A 155 -2.64 -3.77 16.75
N ASN A 156 -2.99 -3.38 17.97
CA ASN A 156 -4.25 -3.78 18.60
C ASN A 156 -5.41 -2.90 18.10
N ASN A 157 -5.83 -3.14 16.86
CA ASN A 157 -6.83 -2.31 16.17
C ASN A 157 -8.16 -3.00 15.95
N GLN A 158 -8.35 -4.22 16.49
CA GLN A 158 -9.59 -4.93 16.29
C GLN A 158 -10.43 -4.91 17.57
N THR A 159 -11.72 -4.99 17.38
CA THR A 159 -12.70 -4.80 18.47
C THR A 159 -13.29 -6.11 18.99
N THR A 160 -13.26 -7.20 18.24
CA THR A 160 -13.86 -8.49 18.62
C THR A 160 -13.05 -9.67 18.08
N GLU A 161 -13.22 -10.86 18.71
CA GLU A 161 -12.62 -12.12 18.27
C GLU A 161 -13.18 -12.61 16.92
N ALA A 162 -14.39 -12.16 16.53
CA ALA A 162 -15.01 -12.51 15.26
C ALA A 162 -14.21 -12.03 14.04
N TYR A 163 -13.28 -11.08 14.23
CA TYR A 163 -12.41 -10.53 13.20
C TYR A 163 -10.98 -11.09 13.29
N GLU A 164 -10.84 -12.39 13.52
CA GLU A 164 -9.56 -13.08 13.57
C GLU A 164 -9.29 -13.87 12.30
N SER A 165 -8.05 -13.82 11.83
CA SER A 165 -7.53 -14.68 10.77
C SER A 165 -6.23 -15.36 11.21
N THR A 166 -5.99 -16.57 10.73
CA THR A 166 -4.73 -17.30 10.96
C THR A 166 -3.58 -16.58 10.26
N TYR A 167 -3.85 -16.04 9.07
CA TYR A 167 -2.86 -15.38 8.21
C TYR A 167 -3.21 -13.92 7.95
N SER A 168 -2.24 -13.17 7.44
CA SER A 168 -2.46 -11.83 6.90
C SER A 168 -3.36 -11.83 5.66
N GLU A 169 -3.38 -12.94 4.91
CA GLU A 169 -4.24 -13.15 3.76
C GLU A 169 -5.55 -13.85 4.21
N MET A 170 -6.69 -13.38 3.66
CA MET A 170 -8.02 -13.90 4.00
C MET A 170 -9.03 -13.62 2.89
N ASN A 171 -10.19 -14.28 2.94
CA ASN A 171 -11.34 -13.89 2.14
C ASN A 171 -12.14 -12.81 2.90
N TRP A 172 -12.24 -11.61 2.35
CA TRP A 172 -13.11 -10.57 2.90
C TRP A 172 -14.40 -10.51 2.09
N GLN A 173 -15.55 -10.74 2.76
CA GLN A 173 -16.83 -10.94 2.11
C GLN A 173 -17.88 -9.93 2.59
N SER A 174 -18.61 -9.37 1.62
CA SER A 174 -19.80 -8.56 1.84
C SER A 174 -21.05 -9.42 2.10
N ALA A 175 -22.12 -8.80 2.63
CA ALA A 175 -23.39 -9.46 2.92
C ALA A 175 -24.09 -10.06 1.68
N ASP A 176 -23.82 -9.55 0.48
CA ASP A 176 -24.35 -10.08 -0.79
C ASP A 176 -23.56 -11.29 -1.33
N GLY A 177 -22.52 -11.73 -0.61
CA GLY A 177 -21.62 -12.82 -1.03
C GLY A 177 -20.45 -12.39 -1.92
N SER A 178 -20.37 -11.13 -2.34
CA SER A 178 -19.19 -10.62 -3.04
C SER A 178 -17.96 -10.71 -2.14
N ALA A 179 -16.86 -11.25 -2.65
CA ALA A 179 -15.63 -11.42 -1.88
C ALA A 179 -14.41 -10.93 -2.66
N VAL A 180 -13.42 -10.42 -1.93
CA VAL A 180 -12.09 -10.05 -2.42
C VAL A 180 -11.02 -10.76 -1.58
N LEU A 181 -9.83 -10.94 -2.15
CA LEU A 181 -8.66 -11.29 -1.36
C LEU A 181 -8.33 -10.09 -0.46
N GLY A 182 -8.48 -10.26 0.85
CA GLY A 182 -8.05 -9.29 1.85
C GLY A 182 -6.62 -9.57 2.28
N ILE A 183 -5.78 -8.55 2.37
CA ILE A 183 -4.41 -8.65 2.87
C ILE A 183 -4.22 -7.60 3.97
N LEU A 184 -4.05 -8.07 5.19
CA LEU A 184 -3.78 -7.23 6.35
C LEU A 184 -2.30 -6.83 6.37
N PHE A 185 -2.00 -5.55 6.60
CA PHE A 185 -0.66 -5.11 7.01
C PHE A 185 -0.37 -5.56 8.46
N ALA A 186 -0.16 -6.87 8.65
CA ALA A 186 -0.03 -7.47 9.96
C ALA A 186 1.13 -6.91 10.81
N ASN A 187 2.18 -6.44 10.14
CA ASN A 187 3.33 -5.75 10.76
C ASN A 187 3.31 -4.24 10.48
N TRP A 188 2.15 -3.68 10.17
CA TRP A 188 1.89 -2.31 9.81
C TRP A 188 2.46 -1.91 8.42
N TYR A 189 2.00 -0.76 7.90
CA TYR A 189 2.42 -0.26 6.58
C TYR A 189 3.76 0.49 6.59
N ASN A 190 4.56 0.35 7.64
CA ASN A 190 5.93 0.87 7.73
C ASN A 190 6.96 -0.22 8.11
N ASN A 191 6.59 -1.48 7.95
CA ASN A 191 7.43 -2.61 8.36
C ASN A 191 8.75 -2.72 7.55
N GLY A 192 8.85 -2.05 6.41
CA GLY A 192 10.02 -1.97 5.54
C GLY A 192 10.65 -0.57 5.46
N VAL A 193 10.36 0.33 6.41
CA VAL A 193 10.89 1.70 6.42
C VAL A 193 12.40 1.72 6.73
N GLU A 194 13.13 2.65 6.10
CA GLU A 194 14.57 2.91 6.35
C GLU A 194 15.44 1.65 6.29
N VAL A 195 15.36 0.90 5.18
CA VAL A 195 16.17 -0.31 4.98
C VAL A 195 17.66 0.04 4.98
N PRO A 196 18.48 -0.53 5.88
CA PRO A 196 19.88 -0.16 5.98
C PRO A 196 20.74 -0.64 4.82
N VAL A 197 21.70 0.19 4.37
CA VAL A 197 22.71 -0.16 3.37
C VAL A 197 23.91 -0.90 3.99
N GLU A 198 24.30 -0.53 5.22
CA GLU A 198 25.43 -1.15 5.92
C GLU A 198 25.12 -2.60 6.28
N GLU A 199 26.03 -3.53 5.99
CA GLU A 199 25.83 -4.98 6.15
C GLU A 199 25.41 -5.39 7.57
N GLU A 200 26.09 -4.87 8.60
CA GLU A 200 25.83 -5.21 10.00
C GLU A 200 24.43 -4.76 10.43
N LYS A 201 24.06 -3.52 10.12
CA LYS A 201 22.73 -2.97 10.40
C LYS A 201 21.64 -3.66 9.56
N SER A 202 21.94 -3.95 8.30
CA SER A 202 21.04 -4.66 7.39
C SER A 202 20.74 -6.06 7.91
N LYS A 203 21.76 -6.75 8.45
CA LYS A 203 21.57 -8.07 9.05
C LYS A 203 20.65 -8.02 10.28
N GLU A 204 20.93 -7.13 11.23
CA GLU A 204 20.09 -6.95 12.43
C GLU A 204 18.64 -6.61 12.07
N TYR A 205 18.47 -5.70 11.10
CA TYR A 205 17.17 -5.28 10.58
C TYR A 205 16.39 -6.46 9.98
N TRP A 206 16.99 -7.20 9.05
CA TRP A 206 16.30 -8.25 8.31
C TRP A 206 16.10 -9.53 9.13
N ASP A 207 16.98 -9.88 10.06
CA ASP A 207 16.78 -11.01 10.99
C ASP A 207 15.45 -10.85 11.74
N LYS A 208 15.13 -9.64 12.20
CA LYS A 208 13.88 -9.35 12.87
C LYS A 208 12.69 -9.27 11.88
N LYS A 209 12.82 -8.47 10.82
CA LYS A 209 11.73 -8.19 9.89
C LYS A 209 11.25 -9.43 9.13
N LEU A 210 12.17 -10.32 8.74
CA LEU A 210 11.82 -11.58 8.10
C LEU A 210 11.06 -12.51 9.06
N ALA A 211 11.52 -12.63 10.30
CA ALA A 211 10.84 -13.44 11.31
C ALA A 211 9.41 -12.92 11.58
N ASP A 212 9.24 -11.61 11.71
CA ASP A 212 7.95 -10.97 11.92
C ASP A 212 7.00 -11.19 10.72
N ALA A 213 7.48 -11.07 9.47
CA ALA A 213 6.68 -11.28 8.28
C ALA A 213 6.25 -12.73 8.09
N VAL A 214 7.20 -13.67 8.25
CA VAL A 214 6.94 -15.12 8.12
C VAL A 214 5.89 -15.60 9.11
N ARG A 215 5.78 -14.98 10.27
CA ARG A 215 4.82 -15.36 11.30
C ARG A 215 3.37 -15.28 10.82
N TYR A 216 3.05 -14.36 9.94
CA TYR A 216 1.67 -14.07 9.51
C TYR A 216 1.39 -14.40 8.05
N ALA A 217 2.41 -14.54 7.20
CA ALA A 217 2.23 -14.83 5.79
C ALA A 217 1.72 -16.26 5.56
N SER A 218 0.72 -16.43 4.68
CA SER A 218 0.23 -17.73 4.24
C SER A 218 1.06 -18.33 3.10
N THR A 219 1.95 -17.54 2.50
CA THR A 219 2.74 -17.89 1.32
C THR A 219 4.22 -17.61 1.52
N ASP A 220 5.06 -17.97 0.55
CA ASP A 220 6.47 -17.59 0.52
C ASP A 220 6.68 -16.11 0.06
N GLN A 221 5.61 -15.39 -0.29
CA GLN A 221 5.63 -13.99 -0.72
C GLN A 221 5.49 -13.07 0.49
N LEU A 222 6.56 -12.36 0.88
CA LEU A 222 6.59 -11.52 2.07
C LEU A 222 6.46 -10.04 1.69
N LEU A 223 5.60 -9.29 2.39
CA LEU A 223 5.34 -7.87 2.11
C LEU A 223 6.11 -6.97 3.07
N PHE A 224 6.87 -6.05 2.51
CA PHE A 224 7.59 -5.00 3.24
C PHE A 224 7.26 -3.63 2.65
N MET A 225 6.63 -2.80 3.46
CA MET A 225 6.20 -1.46 3.10
C MET A 225 7.31 -0.46 3.44
N ASN A 226 7.99 0.05 2.39
CA ASN A 226 9.11 1.00 2.51
C ASN A 226 8.60 2.43 2.41
N GLY A 227 8.17 2.95 3.53
CA GLY A 227 7.58 4.27 3.70
C GLY A 227 6.80 4.36 5.00
N CYS A 228 6.31 5.53 5.31
CA CYS A 228 5.47 5.84 6.45
C CYS A 228 4.74 7.17 6.21
N ASP A 229 4.07 7.70 7.24
CA ASP A 229 3.35 8.97 7.22
C ASP A 229 4.32 10.13 6.95
N HIS A 230 4.08 10.86 5.86
CA HIS A 230 4.81 12.09 5.49
C HIS A 230 6.34 11.94 5.44
N GLN A 231 6.83 10.71 5.20
CA GLN A 231 8.28 10.45 5.15
C GLN A 231 8.87 10.80 3.76
N PRO A 232 10.13 11.26 3.72
CA PRO A 232 10.85 11.42 2.48
C PRO A 232 11.10 10.07 1.79
N VAL A 233 11.36 10.12 0.49
CA VAL A 233 11.73 8.94 -0.30
C VAL A 233 13.09 8.40 0.14
N GLN A 234 13.22 7.10 0.36
CA GLN A 234 14.51 6.46 0.59
C GLN A 234 15.28 6.33 -0.73
N THR A 235 16.19 7.26 -1.00
CA THR A 235 16.89 7.37 -2.29
C THR A 235 17.98 6.32 -2.52
N ASP A 236 18.46 5.67 -1.47
CA ASP A 236 19.50 4.63 -1.50
C ASP A 236 18.93 3.19 -1.44
N LEU A 237 17.62 3.04 -1.59
CA LEU A 237 16.94 1.75 -1.46
C LEU A 237 17.48 0.66 -2.39
N SER A 238 17.85 1.00 -3.64
CA SER A 238 18.46 0.04 -4.57
C SER A 238 19.75 -0.56 -4.01
N SER A 239 20.57 0.25 -3.35
CA SER A 239 21.78 -0.22 -2.66
C SER A 239 21.46 -1.09 -1.46
N ALA A 240 20.47 -0.71 -0.66
CA ALA A 240 20.01 -1.49 0.49
C ALA A 240 19.48 -2.88 0.08
N ILE A 241 18.75 -2.97 -1.03
CA ILE A 241 18.27 -4.24 -1.59
C ILE A 241 19.43 -5.12 -2.06
N ARG A 242 20.45 -4.55 -2.70
CA ARG A 242 21.66 -5.32 -3.09
C ARG A 242 22.38 -5.90 -1.87
N THR A 243 22.53 -5.11 -0.81
CA THR A 243 23.12 -5.58 0.46
C THR A 243 22.30 -6.74 1.06
N ALA A 244 20.96 -6.61 1.11
CA ALA A 244 20.09 -7.66 1.62
C ALA A 244 20.22 -8.96 0.82
N ASN A 245 20.22 -8.88 -0.51
CA ASN A 245 20.41 -10.07 -1.38
C ASN A 245 21.78 -10.73 -1.21
N ALA A 246 22.83 -9.97 -0.91
CA ALA A 246 24.15 -10.52 -0.63
C ALA A 246 24.21 -11.26 0.71
N LEU A 247 23.47 -10.78 1.72
CA LEU A 247 23.46 -11.35 3.07
C LEU A 247 22.55 -12.58 3.22
N TYR A 248 21.48 -12.67 2.43
CA TYR A 248 20.44 -13.73 2.57
C TYR A 248 20.23 -14.52 1.26
N PRO A 249 21.10 -15.49 0.94
CA PRO A 249 21.03 -16.23 -0.33
C PRO A 249 19.76 -17.07 -0.48
N ASP A 250 19.05 -17.36 0.61
CA ASP A 250 17.80 -18.13 0.62
C ASP A 250 16.53 -17.25 0.51
N VAL A 251 16.68 -15.94 0.40
CA VAL A 251 15.59 -14.96 0.24
C VAL A 251 15.89 -14.05 -0.93
N GLU A 252 14.96 -13.94 -1.86
CA GLU A 252 15.04 -12.97 -2.96
C GLU A 252 14.41 -11.64 -2.54
N PHE A 253 15.20 -10.58 -2.38
CA PHE A 253 14.69 -9.22 -2.12
C PHE A 253 14.49 -8.47 -3.43
N VAL A 254 13.29 -7.98 -3.66
CA VAL A 254 12.93 -7.27 -4.89
C VAL A 254 12.27 -5.93 -4.57
N HIS A 255 12.65 -4.88 -5.31
CA HIS A 255 11.85 -3.67 -5.35
C HIS A 255 10.62 -3.93 -6.22
N SER A 256 9.43 -3.97 -5.62
CA SER A 256 8.21 -4.51 -6.18
C SER A 256 7.07 -3.48 -6.17
N ASN A 257 5.91 -3.91 -6.63
CA ASN A 257 4.64 -3.19 -6.58
C ASN A 257 3.52 -4.14 -6.11
N PHE A 258 2.36 -3.59 -5.77
CA PHE A 258 1.24 -4.41 -5.32
C PHE A 258 0.71 -5.39 -6.36
N THR A 259 0.73 -5.03 -7.64
CA THR A 259 0.24 -5.91 -8.71
C THR A 259 1.07 -7.19 -8.78
N ASP A 260 2.40 -7.05 -8.87
CA ASP A 260 3.31 -8.19 -8.93
C ASP A 260 3.27 -9.03 -7.64
N TYR A 261 3.23 -8.37 -6.48
CA TYR A 261 3.11 -9.05 -5.18
C TYR A 261 1.83 -9.89 -5.11
N VAL A 262 0.68 -9.28 -5.37
CA VAL A 262 -0.64 -9.94 -5.31
C VAL A 262 -0.76 -11.08 -6.32
N GLU A 263 -0.22 -10.92 -7.53
CA GLU A 263 -0.20 -11.98 -8.54
C GLU A 263 0.59 -13.21 -8.08
N GLN A 264 1.70 -13.01 -7.37
CA GLN A 264 2.47 -14.14 -6.82
C GLN A 264 1.76 -14.77 -5.61
N VAL A 265 1.25 -13.94 -4.68
CA VAL A 265 0.46 -14.42 -3.54
C VAL A 265 -0.69 -15.33 -4.02
N LYS A 266 -1.48 -14.88 -5.00
CA LYS A 266 -2.63 -15.65 -5.54
C LYS A 266 -2.27 -17.05 -6.09
N LYS A 267 -1.03 -17.27 -6.51
CA LYS A 267 -0.57 -18.57 -7.02
C LYS A 267 -0.26 -19.57 -5.90
N GLU A 268 -0.06 -19.08 -4.69
CA GLU A 268 0.43 -19.86 -3.55
C GLU A 268 -0.58 -19.92 -2.39
N LEU A 269 -1.78 -19.28 -2.53
CA LEU A 269 -2.76 -19.24 -1.48
C LEU A 269 -3.16 -20.65 -1.03
N PRO A 270 -3.23 -20.92 0.28
CA PRO A 270 -3.78 -22.16 0.80
C PRO A 270 -5.31 -22.20 0.63
N ASP A 271 -5.87 -23.40 0.60
CA ASP A 271 -7.33 -23.61 0.42
C ASP A 271 -8.13 -23.26 1.68
N ASP A 272 -7.48 -23.15 2.83
CA ASP A 272 -8.08 -23.00 4.15
C ASP A 272 -8.05 -21.55 4.70
N LEU A 273 -8.01 -20.56 3.82
CA LEU A 273 -8.06 -19.14 4.23
C LEU A 273 -9.32 -18.84 5.04
N ASN A 274 -9.15 -18.12 6.14
CA ASN A 274 -10.29 -17.60 6.90
C ASN A 274 -11.18 -16.71 6.02
N THR A 275 -12.47 -16.71 6.28
CA THR A 275 -13.42 -15.77 5.69
C THR A 275 -13.89 -14.80 6.77
N ILE A 276 -13.61 -13.53 6.59
CA ILE A 276 -14.13 -12.44 7.41
C ILE A 276 -15.31 -11.82 6.67
N THR A 277 -16.48 -11.81 7.30
CA THR A 277 -17.70 -11.28 6.66
C THR A 277 -18.14 -9.99 7.34
N GLY A 278 -18.45 -8.99 6.53
CA GLY A 278 -19.00 -7.71 7.00
C GLY A 278 -17.94 -6.64 7.26
N GLU A 279 -18.21 -5.82 8.26
CA GLU A 279 -17.44 -4.63 8.58
C GLU A 279 -16.11 -4.96 9.27
N LEU A 280 -15.05 -4.24 8.91
CA LEU A 280 -13.79 -4.28 9.64
C LEU A 280 -13.78 -3.12 10.63
N LEU A 281 -14.05 -3.43 11.89
CA LEU A 281 -14.20 -2.42 12.94
C LEU A 281 -12.83 -1.97 13.50
N SER A 282 -12.73 -0.71 13.88
CA SER A 282 -11.51 -0.11 14.40
C SER A 282 -11.83 1.00 15.42
N LEU A 283 -10.87 1.88 15.67
CA LEU A 283 -10.86 2.87 16.76
C LEU A 283 -12.12 3.74 16.86
N ILE A 284 -12.74 4.11 15.75
CA ILE A 284 -13.96 4.93 15.76
C ILE A 284 -15.20 4.18 16.29
N HIS A 285 -15.10 2.88 16.49
CA HIS A 285 -16.18 2.01 16.97
C HIS A 285 -16.03 1.63 18.46
N ILE A 286 -15.02 2.16 19.15
CA ILE A 286 -14.71 1.86 20.54
C ILE A 286 -15.37 2.86 21.49
#